data_0de6f13fe5bfe523235c145079538ef2
#
_entry.id   0de6f13fe5bfe523235c145079538ef2
#
_cell.length_a   1.000
_cell.length_b   1.000
_cell.length_c   1.000
_cell.angle_alpha   90.00
_cell.angle_beta   90.00
_cell.angle_gamma   90.00
#
_symmetry.space_group_name_H-M   'P 1'
#
loop_
_entity.id
_entity.type
_entity.pdbx_description
1 polymer ?
#
loop_
_entity_poly.entity_id
_entity_poly.type
_entity_poly.pdbx_seq_one_letter_code
_entity_poly.pdbx_strand_id
1 'polypeptide(L)'
;MRHNASALFRATFGVAPRAAASAPGRVNLIGEHTDYNGGPVLPVATPLRTTVAVGPADAGVLELISTLDGERTRIDWREGRAAGWSAYLAGVMRELGTAGAAPAGAGARVAVASDVPVGAGLASSAALTVAAAKALSLLASVRLTPRQLAGVAFRAEHDYVGVGCGIMDQMCAALARPGHALLLECASLAARHIPIRGRLLLVDTGTRHELTAGALNERRAECEAAVARLKLDLPELVWLASWPARWLPRLKRLLPEPLRSRALHVVGETARTRFGAQLLARGQVRRFGELLYESHESCRRLYECSAPELDLVVAAARRAGALGARLTGAGWGGTVLVLLGKGNGRTGRGEAKVAGQIRRAFATAFGREPSITAVRPSGGARGDRLG
;
A
#
# COMPACT_ATOMS: atom_id res chain seq x y z
N MET A 1 11.73 -1.32 23.70
CA MET A 1 10.79 -0.25 24.06
C MET A 1 10.37 0.67 22.90
N ARG A 2 11.02 0.59 21.72
CA ARG A 2 10.82 1.58 20.62
C ARG A 2 9.48 1.53 19.89
N HIS A 3 8.60 0.54 20.14
CA HIS A 3 7.40 0.32 19.29
C HIS A 3 6.10 0.18 20.10
N ASN A 4 6.03 0.75 21.30
CA ASN A 4 4.81 0.68 22.12
C ASN A 4 4.17 2.06 22.25
N ALA A 5 3.16 2.32 21.39
CA ALA A 5 2.41 3.58 21.39
C ALA A 5 1.77 3.89 22.76
N SER A 6 1.30 2.86 23.48
CA SER A 6 0.71 3.05 24.82
C SER A 6 1.74 3.47 25.86
N ALA A 7 2.99 2.97 25.78
CA ALA A 7 4.07 3.43 26.64
C ALA A 7 4.49 4.87 26.32
N LEU A 8 4.61 5.20 25.02
CA LEU A 8 4.87 6.57 24.56
C LEU A 8 3.76 7.52 25.03
N PHE A 9 2.50 7.12 24.91
CA PHE A 9 1.35 7.90 25.36
C PHE A 9 1.45 8.23 26.86
N ARG A 10 1.71 7.21 27.72
CA ARG A 10 1.86 7.42 29.17
C ARG A 10 3.02 8.34 29.50
N ALA A 11 4.15 8.14 28.85
CA ALA A 11 5.34 8.96 29.08
C ALA A 11 5.12 10.43 28.70
N THR A 12 4.35 10.68 27.63
CA THR A 12 4.12 12.04 27.11
C THR A 12 3.01 12.79 27.84
N PHE A 13 1.91 12.09 28.15
CA PHE A 13 0.68 12.73 28.66
C PHE A 13 0.40 12.49 30.15
N GLY A 14 1.22 11.65 30.83
CA GLY A 14 1.08 11.37 32.25
C GLY A 14 -0.13 10.51 32.64
N VAL A 15 -0.93 10.05 31.67
CA VAL A 15 -2.15 9.26 31.88
C VAL A 15 -2.16 8.03 30.98
N ALA A 16 -2.99 7.04 31.30
CA ALA A 16 -3.15 5.87 30.46
C ALA A 16 -4.00 6.19 29.21
N PRO A 17 -3.71 5.61 28.05
CA PRO A 17 -4.60 5.72 26.89
C PRO A 17 -5.90 4.95 27.15
N ARG A 18 -7.00 5.40 26.52
CA ARG A 18 -8.33 4.78 26.62
C ARG A 18 -8.61 3.77 25.51
N ALA A 19 -7.90 3.86 24.39
CA ALA A 19 -7.97 2.89 23.33
C ALA A 19 -6.63 2.81 22.61
N ALA A 20 -6.38 1.65 21.98
CA ALA A 20 -5.24 1.47 21.10
C ALA A 20 -5.63 0.57 19.93
N ALA A 21 -5.08 0.88 18.76
CA ALA A 21 -5.26 0.07 17.57
C ALA A 21 -3.98 0.02 16.74
N SER A 22 -3.88 -1.01 15.89
CA SER A 22 -2.78 -1.10 14.94
C SER A 22 -3.26 -1.57 13.58
N ALA A 23 -2.61 -1.09 12.52
CA ALA A 23 -2.83 -1.53 11.16
C ALA A 23 -1.50 -1.84 10.47
N PRO A 24 -1.47 -2.82 9.54
CA PRO A 24 -0.25 -3.22 8.85
C PRO A 24 0.05 -2.29 7.68
N GLY A 25 1.34 -2.23 7.30
CA GLY A 25 1.72 -1.87 5.95
C GLY A 25 1.34 -2.97 4.95
N ARG A 26 1.51 -2.69 3.66
CA ARG A 26 1.20 -3.65 2.59
C ARG A 26 2.29 -3.71 1.53
N VAL A 27 2.33 -4.82 0.81
CA VAL A 27 2.97 -4.94 -0.50
C VAL A 27 1.95 -5.44 -1.51
N ASN A 28 2.01 -4.95 -2.71
CA ASN A 28 1.15 -5.47 -3.78
C ASN A 28 1.88 -6.58 -4.54
N LEU A 29 1.26 -7.75 -4.69
CA LEU A 29 1.84 -8.85 -5.44
C LEU A 29 1.82 -8.56 -6.94
N ILE A 30 0.69 -8.04 -7.45
CA ILE A 30 0.47 -7.70 -8.85
C ILE A 30 -0.75 -6.75 -8.97
N GLY A 31 -0.79 -5.93 -10.02
CA GLY A 31 -1.85 -4.94 -10.22
C GLY A 31 -1.39 -3.53 -9.87
N GLU A 32 -0.13 -3.18 -10.15
CA GLU A 32 0.34 -1.80 -9.97
C GLU A 32 -0.31 -0.86 -10.96
N HIS A 33 -0.66 0.33 -10.46
CA HIS A 33 -1.30 1.41 -11.22
C HIS A 33 -2.68 1.06 -11.81
N THR A 34 -3.31 -0.04 -11.34
CA THR A 34 -4.67 -0.38 -11.76
C THR A 34 -5.73 0.15 -10.81
N ASP A 35 -5.43 0.41 -9.55
CA ASP A 35 -6.39 0.80 -8.50
C ASP A 35 -7.12 2.11 -8.81
N TYR A 36 -6.40 3.17 -9.14
CA TYR A 36 -6.98 4.45 -9.54
C TYR A 36 -7.51 4.47 -11.00
N ASN A 37 -7.33 3.36 -11.71
CA ASN A 37 -7.92 3.07 -13.02
C ASN A 37 -9.13 2.11 -12.95
N GLY A 38 -9.66 1.84 -11.73
CA GLY A 38 -10.79 0.96 -11.50
C GLY A 38 -10.51 -0.54 -11.65
N GLY A 39 -9.22 -0.91 -11.74
CA GLY A 39 -8.78 -2.30 -11.94
C GLY A 39 -8.59 -3.09 -10.65
N PRO A 40 -8.33 -4.40 -10.78
CA PRO A 40 -8.04 -5.27 -9.65
C PRO A 40 -6.61 -5.09 -9.16
N VAL A 41 -6.42 -5.27 -7.85
CA VAL A 41 -5.13 -5.36 -7.18
C VAL A 41 -5.06 -6.60 -6.30
N LEU A 42 -3.86 -7.07 -5.98
CA LEU A 42 -3.66 -8.27 -5.17
C LEU A 42 -2.64 -8.03 -4.04
N PRO A 43 -2.89 -7.10 -3.10
CA PRO A 43 -1.99 -6.83 -2.00
C PRO A 43 -2.00 -7.91 -0.92
N VAL A 44 -0.90 -7.93 -0.13
CA VAL A 44 -0.79 -8.65 1.13
C VAL A 44 -0.37 -7.69 2.24
N ALA A 45 -0.92 -7.88 3.43
CA ALA A 45 -0.47 -7.14 4.60
C ALA A 45 0.87 -7.68 5.09
N THR A 46 1.78 -6.78 5.44
CA THR A 46 3.07 -7.12 6.04
C THR A 46 2.95 -7.33 7.55
N PRO A 47 3.92 -7.95 8.22
CA PRO A 47 3.96 -8.00 9.68
C PRO A 47 4.33 -6.64 10.32
N LEU A 48 4.90 -5.70 9.54
CA LEU A 48 5.22 -4.35 9.98
C LEU A 48 3.94 -3.55 10.18
N ARG A 49 3.83 -2.86 11.33
CA ARG A 49 2.58 -2.20 11.72
C ARG A 49 2.82 -0.78 12.23
N THR A 50 1.82 0.06 12.06
CA THR A 50 1.66 1.30 12.81
C THR A 50 0.67 1.08 13.93
N THR A 51 1.03 1.47 15.15
CA THR A 51 0.18 1.40 16.35
C THR A 51 -0.14 2.82 16.81
N VAL A 52 -1.39 3.05 17.12
CA VAL A 52 -1.93 4.34 17.60
C VAL A 52 -2.62 4.12 18.93
N ALA A 53 -2.20 4.87 19.96
CA ALA A 53 -2.83 4.91 21.27
C ALA A 53 -3.49 6.28 21.46
N VAL A 54 -4.72 6.30 21.99
CA VAL A 54 -5.52 7.52 22.09
C VAL A 54 -6.19 7.69 23.44
N GLY A 55 -6.40 8.94 23.81
CA GLY A 55 -7.18 9.39 24.97
C GLY A 55 -7.88 10.71 24.68
N PRO A 56 -8.81 11.17 25.55
CA PRO A 56 -9.55 12.42 25.35
C PRO A 56 -8.62 13.65 25.48
N ALA A 57 -8.94 14.71 24.74
CA ALA A 57 -8.38 16.06 24.89
C ALA A 57 -9.51 17.09 24.82
N ASP A 58 -9.17 18.38 24.94
CA ASP A 58 -10.10 19.49 24.78
C ASP A 58 -10.74 19.47 23.40
N ALA A 59 -11.98 19.96 23.31
CA ALA A 59 -12.73 20.00 22.07
C ALA A 59 -11.95 20.71 20.95
N GLY A 60 -11.88 20.09 19.76
CA GLY A 60 -11.17 20.58 18.58
C GLY A 60 -9.65 20.38 18.61
N VAL A 61 -9.07 19.93 19.72
CA VAL A 61 -7.62 19.83 19.86
C VAL A 61 -7.12 18.42 19.57
N LEU A 62 -6.08 18.31 18.76
CA LEU A 62 -5.22 17.12 18.65
C LEU A 62 -3.85 17.43 19.29
N GLU A 63 -3.51 16.66 20.32
CA GLU A 63 -2.16 16.62 20.89
C GLU A 63 -1.47 15.34 20.43
N LEU A 64 -0.39 15.48 19.68
CA LEU A 64 0.24 14.40 18.92
C LEU A 64 1.67 14.17 19.38
N ILE A 65 2.11 12.91 19.36
CA ILE A 65 3.49 12.49 19.55
C ILE A 65 3.76 11.25 18.67
N SER A 66 4.94 11.17 18.07
CA SER A 66 5.34 10.01 17.26
C SER A 66 6.74 9.53 17.61
N THR A 67 6.98 8.23 17.47
CA THR A 67 8.35 7.67 17.53
C THR A 67 9.18 8.06 16.30
N LEU A 68 8.59 8.66 15.28
CA LEU A 68 9.26 9.03 14.04
C LEU A 68 10.16 10.25 14.23
N ASP A 69 9.65 11.29 14.87
CA ASP A 69 10.32 12.56 15.09
C ASP A 69 10.55 12.88 16.58
N GLY A 70 9.76 12.27 17.47
CA GLY A 70 9.83 12.53 18.91
C GLY A 70 9.26 13.89 19.32
N GLU A 71 8.69 14.64 18.39
CA GLU A 71 8.18 15.99 18.64
C GLU A 71 6.70 15.95 19.07
N ARG A 72 6.38 16.76 20.10
CA ARG A 72 5.00 16.97 20.52
C ARG A 72 4.38 18.11 19.72
N THR A 73 3.30 17.81 19.03
CA THR A 73 2.56 18.78 18.20
C THR A 73 1.16 18.97 18.78
N ARG A 74 0.69 20.22 18.84
CA ARG A 74 -0.69 20.56 19.19
C ARG A 74 -1.32 21.35 18.05
N ILE A 75 -2.47 20.88 17.55
CA ILE A 75 -3.22 21.54 16.47
C ILE A 75 -4.70 21.63 16.82
N ASP A 76 -5.37 22.69 16.39
CA ASP A 76 -6.83 22.69 16.26
C ASP A 76 -7.17 22.15 14.85
N TRP A 77 -7.72 20.94 14.80
CA TRP A 77 -8.02 20.26 13.53
C TRP A 77 -9.24 20.84 12.79
N ARG A 78 -9.98 21.75 13.42
CA ARG A 78 -11.12 22.47 12.84
C ARG A 78 -10.65 23.72 12.09
N GLU A 79 -9.52 24.30 12.50
CA GLU A 79 -8.97 25.52 11.98
C GLU A 79 -7.83 25.25 10.99
N GLY A 80 -8.10 25.45 9.69
CA GLY A 80 -7.10 25.35 8.64
C GLY A 80 -6.70 23.92 8.27
N ARG A 81 -5.68 23.80 7.40
CA ARG A 81 -5.08 22.52 7.03
C ARG A 81 -3.83 22.27 7.86
N ALA A 82 -3.83 21.20 8.62
CA ALA A 82 -2.62 20.69 9.26
C ALA A 82 -1.56 20.32 8.21
N ALA A 83 -0.27 20.34 8.60
CA ALA A 83 0.84 20.04 7.69
C ALA A 83 1.57 18.74 8.11
N GLY A 84 2.33 18.15 7.19
CA GLY A 84 3.10 16.94 7.45
C GLY A 84 2.23 15.76 7.87
N TRP A 85 2.74 14.90 8.76
CA TRP A 85 2.02 13.70 9.17
C TRP A 85 0.78 13.97 10.05
N SER A 86 0.71 15.14 10.71
CA SER A 86 -0.47 15.55 11.50
C SER A 86 -1.72 15.79 10.63
N ALA A 87 -1.53 16.13 9.36
CA ALA A 87 -2.64 16.29 8.40
C ALA A 87 -3.44 15.00 8.22
N TYR A 88 -2.81 13.85 8.22
CA TYR A 88 -3.48 12.56 8.12
C TYR A 88 -4.42 12.31 9.31
N LEU A 89 -4.00 12.68 10.52
CA LEU A 89 -4.82 12.52 11.73
C LEU A 89 -5.95 13.55 11.79
N ALA A 90 -5.72 14.78 11.37
CA ALA A 90 -6.75 15.80 11.24
C ALA A 90 -7.82 15.37 10.21
N GLY A 91 -7.38 14.82 9.07
CA GLY A 91 -8.26 14.24 8.07
C GLY A 91 -9.11 13.09 8.63
N VAL A 92 -8.50 12.18 9.40
CA VAL A 92 -9.25 11.08 10.05
C VAL A 92 -10.30 11.61 11.04
N MET A 93 -9.96 12.62 11.86
CA MET A 93 -10.93 13.23 12.78
C MET A 93 -12.12 13.84 12.04
N ARG A 94 -11.85 14.58 10.96
CA ARG A 94 -12.89 15.17 10.12
C ARG A 94 -13.81 14.11 9.54
N GLU A 95 -13.23 13.06 8.96
CA GLU A 95 -13.98 11.99 8.31
C GLU A 95 -14.80 11.13 9.32
N LEU A 96 -14.27 10.93 10.52
CA LEU A 96 -15.04 10.28 11.61
C LEU A 96 -16.22 11.14 12.05
N GLY A 97 -16.05 12.46 12.14
CA GLY A 97 -17.14 13.39 12.43
C GLY A 97 -18.24 13.34 11.35
N THR A 98 -17.86 13.40 10.08
CA THR A 98 -18.77 13.27 8.93
C THR A 98 -19.50 11.93 8.90
N ALA A 99 -18.85 10.84 9.31
CA ALA A 99 -19.42 9.50 9.39
C ALA A 99 -20.29 9.28 10.65
N GLY A 100 -20.44 10.29 11.52
CA GLY A 100 -21.13 10.15 12.82
C GLY A 100 -20.42 9.20 13.79
N ALA A 101 -19.13 8.93 13.56
CA ALA A 101 -18.32 7.99 14.32
C ALA A 101 -17.42 8.67 15.38
N ALA A 102 -17.53 9.98 15.54
CA ALA A 102 -17.01 10.76 16.64
C ALA A 102 -17.93 11.96 16.90
N PRO A 103 -18.03 12.48 18.14
CA PRO A 103 -18.73 13.73 18.41
C PRO A 103 -18.15 14.88 17.57
N ALA A 104 -19.02 15.73 17.05
CA ALA A 104 -18.56 16.92 16.33
C ALA A 104 -17.67 17.76 17.25
N GLY A 105 -16.48 18.12 16.75
CA GLY A 105 -15.51 18.90 17.52
C GLY A 105 -14.78 18.13 18.62
N ALA A 106 -14.85 16.81 18.71
CA ALA A 106 -14.09 16.04 19.70
C ALA A 106 -12.58 16.29 19.60
N GLY A 107 -11.88 16.30 20.72
CA GLY A 107 -10.42 16.35 20.78
C GLY A 107 -9.82 15.01 21.18
N ALA A 108 -8.56 14.81 20.85
CA ALA A 108 -7.81 13.60 21.20
C ALA A 108 -6.32 13.84 21.47
N ARG A 109 -5.78 13.14 22.45
CA ARG A 109 -4.36 12.88 22.61
C ARG A 109 -4.02 11.63 21.82
N VAL A 110 -2.95 11.66 21.05
CA VAL A 110 -2.58 10.58 20.13
C VAL A 110 -1.08 10.32 20.21
N ALA A 111 -0.71 9.07 20.49
CA ALA A 111 0.66 8.61 20.36
C ALA A 111 0.77 7.58 19.23
N VAL A 112 1.75 7.76 18.36
CA VAL A 112 2.00 6.90 17.19
C VAL A 112 3.35 6.21 17.32
N ALA A 113 3.36 4.90 17.13
CA ALA A 113 4.59 4.11 16.99
C ALA A 113 4.50 3.24 15.74
N SER A 114 5.53 3.27 14.89
CA SER A 114 5.51 2.58 13.60
C SER A 114 6.79 1.81 13.33
N ASP A 115 6.61 0.56 12.83
CA ASP A 115 7.66 -0.27 12.24
C ASP A 115 7.63 -0.19 10.70
N VAL A 116 6.61 0.46 10.12
CA VAL A 116 6.47 0.57 8.66
C VAL A 116 7.39 1.69 8.17
N PRO A 117 8.41 1.39 7.34
CA PRO A 117 9.31 2.40 6.83
C PRO A 117 8.58 3.44 5.98
N VAL A 118 8.84 4.72 6.25
CA VAL A 118 8.28 5.83 5.47
C VAL A 118 8.96 5.91 4.10
N GLY A 119 8.20 6.14 3.05
CA GLY A 119 8.73 6.31 1.68
C GLY A 119 9.25 5.02 1.02
N ALA A 120 9.12 3.84 1.66
CA ALA A 120 9.59 2.56 1.11
C ALA A 120 8.57 1.89 0.15
N GLY A 121 7.44 2.51 -0.14
CA GLY A 121 6.38 1.90 -0.94
C GLY A 121 5.54 0.86 -0.18
N LEU A 122 5.61 0.85 1.17
CA LEU A 122 4.93 -0.11 2.05
C LEU A 122 3.62 0.40 2.67
N ALA A 123 3.07 1.50 2.17
CA ALA A 123 1.81 2.11 2.61
C ALA A 123 1.80 2.52 4.10
N SER A 124 2.83 3.26 4.53
CA SER A 124 2.91 3.75 5.91
C SER A 124 1.80 4.74 6.27
N SER A 125 1.36 5.59 5.32
CA SER A 125 0.24 6.53 5.52
C SER A 125 -1.09 5.79 5.74
N ALA A 126 -1.41 4.79 4.91
CA ALA A 126 -2.62 3.98 5.09
C ALA A 126 -2.59 3.17 6.40
N ALA A 127 -1.43 2.66 6.81
CA ALA A 127 -1.28 2.01 8.10
C ALA A 127 -1.57 3.00 9.25
N LEU A 128 -1.10 4.25 9.15
CA LEU A 128 -1.37 5.31 10.12
C LEU A 128 -2.86 5.67 10.15
N THR A 129 -3.45 6.00 9.00
CA THR A 129 -4.85 6.48 8.91
C THR A 129 -5.86 5.42 9.32
N VAL A 130 -5.65 4.14 8.93
CA VAL A 130 -6.52 3.03 9.34
C VAL A 130 -6.37 2.71 10.83
N ALA A 131 -5.13 2.73 11.39
CA ALA A 131 -4.92 2.53 12.83
C ALA A 131 -5.55 3.68 13.64
N ALA A 132 -5.39 4.92 13.19
CA ALA A 132 -5.98 6.09 13.83
C ALA A 132 -7.52 6.05 13.77
N ALA A 133 -8.10 5.77 12.60
CA ALA A 133 -9.56 5.63 12.44
C ALA A 133 -10.12 4.57 13.39
N LYS A 134 -9.45 3.43 13.51
CA LYS A 134 -9.83 2.36 14.44
C LYS A 134 -9.71 2.80 15.90
N ALA A 135 -8.58 3.39 16.32
CA ALA A 135 -8.36 3.81 17.71
C ALA A 135 -9.35 4.92 18.13
N LEU A 136 -9.54 5.94 17.28
CA LEU A 136 -10.42 7.07 17.56
C LEU A 136 -11.90 6.67 17.57
N SER A 137 -12.33 5.78 16.66
CA SER A 137 -13.70 5.24 16.72
C SER A 137 -13.95 4.42 17.98
N LEU A 138 -12.95 3.66 18.46
CA LEU A 138 -13.02 2.96 19.75
C LEU A 138 -13.11 3.93 20.94
N LEU A 139 -12.35 5.03 20.90
CA LEU A 139 -12.40 6.10 21.92
C LEU A 139 -13.81 6.69 21.99
N ALA A 140 -14.44 6.92 20.84
CA ALA A 140 -15.82 7.40 20.72
C ALA A 140 -16.88 6.32 21.00
N SER A 141 -16.51 5.09 21.36
CA SER A 141 -17.41 3.94 21.58
C SER A 141 -18.19 3.49 20.33
N VAL A 142 -17.71 3.83 19.13
CA VAL A 142 -18.31 3.45 17.85
C VAL A 142 -17.54 2.29 17.24
N ARG A 143 -18.24 1.28 16.75
CA ARG A 143 -17.65 0.15 16.04
C ARG A 143 -17.83 0.30 14.53
N LEU A 144 -16.76 0.62 13.84
CA LEU A 144 -16.75 0.65 12.38
C LEU A 144 -16.36 -0.72 11.82
N THR A 145 -17.03 -1.14 10.76
CA THR A 145 -16.63 -2.31 9.96
C THR A 145 -15.28 -2.05 9.29
N PRO A 146 -14.52 -3.10 8.90
CA PRO A 146 -13.26 -2.91 8.19
C PRO A 146 -13.38 -2.07 6.91
N ARG A 147 -14.51 -2.17 6.19
CA ARG A 147 -14.75 -1.36 4.98
C ARG A 147 -15.00 0.12 5.33
N GLN A 148 -15.73 0.40 6.39
CA GLN A 148 -15.94 1.77 6.85
C GLN A 148 -14.62 2.40 7.32
N LEU A 149 -13.78 1.65 8.05
CA LEU A 149 -12.43 2.10 8.43
C LEU A 149 -11.58 2.45 7.21
N ALA A 150 -11.58 1.59 6.20
CA ALA A 150 -10.86 1.85 4.94
C ALA A 150 -11.40 3.09 4.23
N GLY A 151 -12.73 3.28 4.20
CA GLY A 151 -13.36 4.46 3.61
C GLY A 151 -13.00 5.78 4.31
N VAL A 152 -13.04 5.80 5.64
CA VAL A 152 -12.61 6.96 6.45
C VAL A 152 -11.13 7.27 6.17
N ALA A 153 -10.26 6.26 6.24
CA ALA A 153 -8.83 6.44 6.00
C ALA A 153 -8.53 6.92 4.58
N PHE A 154 -9.23 6.38 3.58
CA PHE A 154 -9.07 6.80 2.18
C PHE A 154 -9.46 8.27 1.98
N ARG A 155 -10.64 8.70 2.45
CA ARG A 155 -11.05 10.11 2.31
C ARG A 155 -10.14 11.05 3.08
N ALA A 156 -9.63 10.64 4.24
CA ALA A 156 -8.64 11.42 4.97
C ALA A 156 -7.35 11.66 4.15
N GLU A 157 -6.86 10.66 3.41
CA GLU A 157 -5.68 10.82 2.56
C GLU A 157 -6.00 11.53 1.23
N HIS A 158 -7.05 11.09 0.56
CA HIS A 158 -7.39 11.55 -0.79
C HIS A 158 -8.01 12.95 -0.78
N ASP A 159 -9.06 13.15 0.03
CA ASP A 159 -9.88 14.37 -0.03
C ASP A 159 -9.33 15.48 0.88
N TYR A 160 -8.78 15.11 2.05
CA TYR A 160 -8.28 16.11 3.00
C TYR A 160 -6.79 16.42 2.77
N VAL A 161 -5.92 15.42 2.71
CA VAL A 161 -4.48 15.63 2.49
C VAL A 161 -4.19 15.94 1.03
N GLY A 162 -4.98 15.43 0.09
CA GLY A 162 -4.84 15.67 -1.35
C GLY A 162 -3.88 14.71 -2.04
N VAL A 163 -3.69 13.51 -1.49
CA VAL A 163 -2.87 12.48 -2.12
C VAL A 163 -3.66 11.77 -3.22
N GLY A 164 -3.18 11.80 -4.46
CA GLY A 164 -3.83 11.17 -5.62
C GLY A 164 -3.77 9.63 -5.63
N CYS A 165 -3.98 8.98 -4.46
CA CYS A 165 -3.91 7.52 -4.33
C CYS A 165 -5.23 6.82 -4.71
N GLY A 166 -5.15 5.51 -5.03
CA GLY A 166 -6.29 4.60 -5.03
C GLY A 166 -6.60 4.06 -3.64
N ILE A 167 -7.66 3.25 -3.51
CA ILE A 167 -8.14 2.73 -2.21
C ILE A 167 -7.45 1.42 -1.78
N MET A 168 -6.53 0.88 -2.57
CA MET A 168 -5.87 -0.41 -2.35
C MET A 168 -5.27 -0.54 -0.94
N ASP A 169 -4.55 0.49 -0.52
CA ASP A 169 -3.73 0.49 0.68
C ASP A 169 -4.57 0.41 1.94
N GLN A 170 -5.59 1.25 2.03
CA GLN A 170 -6.49 1.32 3.17
C GLN A 170 -7.38 0.06 3.25
N MET A 171 -7.83 -0.46 2.10
CA MET A 171 -8.58 -1.71 2.05
C MET A 171 -7.71 -2.89 2.50
N CYS A 172 -6.45 -2.98 2.07
CA CYS A 172 -5.54 -4.02 2.53
C CYS A 172 -5.26 -3.89 4.03
N ALA A 173 -4.91 -2.68 4.50
CA ALA A 173 -4.64 -2.43 5.91
C ALA A 173 -5.83 -2.78 6.83
N ALA A 174 -7.05 -2.62 6.35
CA ALA A 174 -8.26 -2.91 7.12
C ALA A 174 -8.74 -4.38 7.03
N LEU A 175 -8.72 -4.99 5.82
CA LEU A 175 -9.40 -6.27 5.54
C LEU A 175 -8.48 -7.49 5.46
N ALA A 176 -7.16 -7.34 5.42
CA ALA A 176 -6.24 -8.45 5.22
C ALA A 176 -6.45 -9.60 6.21
N ARG A 177 -6.17 -10.83 5.76
CA ARG A 177 -6.18 -12.05 6.58
C ARG A 177 -4.81 -12.73 6.57
N PRO A 178 -4.36 -13.31 7.70
CA PRO A 178 -3.11 -14.03 7.74
C PRO A 178 -3.04 -15.14 6.68
N GLY A 179 -1.89 -15.27 5.99
CA GLY A 179 -1.68 -16.28 4.96
C GLY A 179 -2.40 -16.04 3.63
N HIS A 180 -3.05 -14.86 3.44
CA HIS A 180 -3.83 -14.56 2.23
C HIS A 180 -3.43 -13.23 1.59
N ALA A 181 -3.56 -13.16 0.27
CA ALA A 181 -3.67 -11.89 -0.45
C ALA A 181 -5.14 -11.46 -0.51
N LEU A 182 -5.35 -10.17 -0.68
CA LEU A 182 -6.67 -9.57 -0.88
C LEU A 182 -6.84 -9.25 -2.37
N LEU A 183 -7.61 -10.06 -3.12
CA LEU A 183 -8.05 -9.64 -4.44
C LEU A 183 -9.13 -8.58 -4.25
N LEU A 184 -8.84 -7.35 -4.65
CA LEU A 184 -9.75 -6.22 -4.59
C LEU A 184 -10.03 -5.70 -6.01
N GLU A 185 -11.29 -5.70 -6.43
CA GLU A 185 -11.77 -5.01 -7.63
C GLU A 185 -12.07 -3.57 -7.26
N CYS A 186 -11.19 -2.61 -7.61
CA CYS A 186 -11.25 -1.25 -7.07
C CYS A 186 -12.48 -0.46 -7.53
N ALA A 187 -13.04 -0.71 -8.71
CA ALA A 187 -14.27 -0.05 -9.18
C ALA A 187 -15.51 -0.42 -8.36
N SER A 188 -15.63 -1.67 -7.91
CA SER A 188 -16.80 -2.17 -7.17
C SER A 188 -16.54 -2.37 -5.69
N LEU A 189 -15.29 -2.28 -5.27
CA LEU A 189 -14.80 -2.62 -3.93
C LEU A 189 -15.09 -4.08 -3.52
N ALA A 190 -15.38 -4.96 -4.49
CA ALA A 190 -15.52 -6.39 -4.23
C ALA A 190 -14.17 -6.97 -3.81
N ALA A 191 -14.15 -7.73 -2.71
CA ALA A 191 -12.92 -8.23 -2.12
C ALA A 191 -13.02 -9.73 -1.81
N ARG A 192 -11.97 -10.48 -2.15
CA ARG A 192 -11.82 -11.92 -1.83
C ARG A 192 -10.43 -12.22 -1.30
N HIS A 193 -10.34 -13.14 -0.35
CA HIS A 193 -9.07 -13.60 0.19
C HIS A 193 -8.56 -14.80 -0.59
N ILE A 194 -7.34 -14.72 -1.11
CA ILE A 194 -6.68 -15.74 -1.93
C ILE A 194 -5.51 -16.32 -1.14
N PRO A 195 -5.47 -17.64 -0.85
CA PRO A 195 -4.39 -18.26 -0.09
C PRO A 195 -3.04 -18.10 -0.79
N ILE A 196 -1.98 -17.77 -0.04
CA ILE A 196 -0.61 -17.69 -0.55
C ILE A 196 0.18 -18.90 -0.07
N ARG A 197 0.74 -19.66 -1.03
CA ARG A 197 1.54 -20.86 -0.80
C ARG A 197 3.00 -20.67 -1.25
N GLY A 198 3.60 -19.53 -0.93
CA GLY A 198 4.98 -19.20 -1.27
C GLY A 198 5.64 -18.44 -0.14
N ARG A 199 6.97 -18.24 -0.25
CA ARG A 199 7.72 -17.34 0.61
C ARG A 199 7.93 -16.03 -0.14
N LEU A 200 7.80 -14.92 0.56
CA LEU A 200 7.99 -13.59 0.01
C LEU A 200 9.20 -12.95 0.67
N LEU A 201 10.07 -12.34 -0.16
CA LEU A 201 11.10 -11.42 0.31
C LEU A 201 10.76 -10.03 -0.18
N LEU A 202 11.00 -9.05 0.64
CA LEU A 202 11.06 -7.64 0.28
C LEU A 202 12.50 -7.21 0.22
N VAL A 203 12.88 -6.62 -0.90
CA VAL A 203 14.19 -6.06 -1.14
C VAL A 203 14.03 -4.56 -1.26
N ASP A 204 14.28 -3.84 -0.16
CA ASP A 204 14.29 -2.37 -0.17
C ASP A 204 15.64 -1.90 -0.72
N THR A 205 15.61 -1.22 -1.85
CA THR A 205 16.80 -0.69 -2.52
C THR A 205 17.42 0.50 -1.79
N GLY A 206 16.69 1.09 -0.83
CA GLY A 206 17.11 2.33 -0.18
C GLY A 206 17.04 3.58 -1.08
N THR A 207 16.64 3.40 -2.36
CA THR A 207 16.45 4.53 -3.29
C THR A 207 15.11 5.17 -3.03
N ARG A 208 15.12 6.48 -2.79
CA ARG A 208 13.92 7.32 -2.61
C ARG A 208 14.04 8.49 -3.57
N HIS A 209 13.07 8.66 -4.45
CA HIS A 209 13.01 9.82 -5.32
C HIS A 209 11.96 10.80 -4.80
N GLU A 210 12.37 12.03 -4.52
CA GLU A 210 11.48 13.10 -4.04
C GLU A 210 10.37 13.43 -5.06
N LEU A 211 10.63 13.17 -6.35
CA LEU A 211 9.71 13.44 -7.45
C LEU A 211 8.62 12.38 -7.66
N THR A 212 8.55 11.33 -6.83
CA THR A 212 7.62 10.20 -7.02
C THR A 212 6.15 10.64 -7.04
N ALA A 213 5.76 11.61 -6.20
CA ALA A 213 4.39 12.12 -6.16
C ALA A 213 4.01 12.86 -7.46
N GLY A 214 4.92 13.65 -8.01
CA GLY A 214 4.72 14.34 -9.31
C GLY A 214 4.59 13.34 -10.45
N ALA A 215 5.49 12.35 -10.52
CA ALA A 215 5.46 11.31 -11.55
C ALA A 215 4.16 10.46 -11.47
N LEU A 216 3.69 10.14 -10.26
CA LEU A 216 2.42 9.43 -10.08
C LEU A 216 1.22 10.24 -10.60
N ASN A 217 1.17 11.53 -10.29
CA ASN A 217 0.11 12.43 -10.76
C ASN A 217 0.13 12.56 -12.29
N GLU A 218 1.32 12.65 -12.90
CA GLU A 218 1.47 12.65 -14.35
C GLU A 218 0.91 11.38 -14.99
N ARG A 219 1.28 10.20 -14.48
CA ARG A 219 0.77 8.91 -14.97
C ARG A 219 -0.74 8.80 -14.84
N ARG A 220 -1.30 9.31 -13.74
CA ARG A 220 -2.75 9.36 -13.55
C ARG A 220 -3.41 10.26 -14.60
N ALA A 221 -2.89 11.45 -14.84
CA ALA A 221 -3.41 12.36 -15.85
C ALA A 221 -3.34 11.76 -17.27
N GLU A 222 -2.25 11.06 -17.60
CA GLU A 222 -2.13 10.32 -18.87
C GLU A 222 -3.21 9.23 -19.01
N CYS A 223 -3.52 8.49 -17.95
CA CYS A 223 -4.59 7.49 -17.97
C CYS A 223 -5.97 8.13 -18.11
N GLU A 224 -6.23 9.25 -17.43
CA GLU A 224 -7.48 10.01 -17.53
C GLU A 224 -7.67 10.56 -18.95
N ALA A 225 -6.61 11.08 -19.57
CA ALA A 225 -6.62 11.54 -20.97
C ALA A 225 -6.87 10.37 -21.94
N ALA A 226 -6.30 9.20 -21.67
CA ALA A 226 -6.58 8.00 -22.47
C ALA A 226 -8.07 7.60 -22.39
N VAL A 227 -8.68 7.62 -21.20
CA VAL A 227 -10.12 7.35 -21.03
C VAL A 227 -10.96 8.38 -21.80
N ALA A 228 -10.64 9.68 -21.67
CA ALA A 228 -11.37 10.74 -22.36
C ALA A 228 -11.38 10.53 -23.89
N ARG A 229 -10.23 10.13 -24.45
CA ARG A 229 -10.11 9.85 -25.88
C ARG A 229 -10.85 8.57 -26.30
N LEU A 230 -10.76 7.52 -25.51
CA LEU A 230 -11.42 6.23 -25.79
C LEU A 230 -12.96 6.31 -25.67
N LYS A 231 -13.49 7.27 -24.91
CA LYS A 231 -14.94 7.53 -24.84
C LYS A 231 -15.56 7.94 -26.17
N LEU A 232 -14.77 8.42 -27.13
CA LEU A 232 -15.26 8.71 -28.48
C LEU A 232 -15.70 7.43 -29.21
N ASP A 233 -15.05 6.28 -28.88
CA ASP A 233 -15.36 4.97 -29.46
C ASP A 233 -16.22 4.10 -28.53
N LEU A 234 -16.19 4.36 -27.22
CA LEU A 234 -16.90 3.61 -26.19
C LEU A 234 -17.41 4.60 -25.11
N PRO A 235 -18.55 5.28 -25.34
CA PRO A 235 -19.07 6.35 -24.47
C PRO A 235 -19.30 5.93 -23.02
N GLU A 236 -19.63 4.66 -22.77
CA GLU A 236 -19.85 4.08 -21.44
C GLU A 236 -18.56 3.77 -20.66
N LEU A 237 -17.39 3.98 -21.24
CA LEU A 237 -16.12 3.70 -20.58
C LEU A 237 -15.91 4.66 -19.40
N VAL A 238 -15.95 4.13 -18.17
CA VAL A 238 -15.69 4.89 -16.93
C VAL A 238 -14.23 4.76 -16.53
N TRP A 239 -13.69 3.56 -16.61
CA TRP A 239 -12.35 3.21 -16.13
C TRP A 239 -11.50 2.61 -17.22
N LEU A 240 -10.22 2.96 -17.30
CA LEU A 240 -9.30 2.38 -18.28
C LEU A 240 -9.19 0.85 -18.14
N ALA A 241 -9.23 0.34 -16.91
CA ALA A 241 -9.25 -1.10 -16.64
C ALA A 241 -10.50 -1.83 -17.12
N SER A 242 -11.58 -1.11 -17.46
CA SER A 242 -12.81 -1.68 -18.04
C SER A 242 -12.72 -1.89 -19.55
N TRP A 243 -11.66 -1.40 -20.21
CA TRP A 243 -11.43 -1.67 -21.64
C TRP A 243 -11.29 -3.18 -21.87
N PRO A 244 -12.03 -3.76 -22.83
CA PRO A 244 -11.99 -5.21 -23.06
C PRO A 244 -10.60 -5.67 -23.51
N ALA A 245 -10.00 -6.63 -22.80
CA ALA A 245 -8.66 -7.13 -23.12
C ALA A 245 -8.54 -7.66 -24.57
N ARG A 246 -9.62 -8.25 -25.12
CA ARG A 246 -9.68 -8.69 -26.52
C ARG A 246 -9.53 -7.54 -27.53
N TRP A 247 -9.73 -6.29 -27.11
CA TRP A 247 -9.59 -5.09 -27.93
C TRP A 247 -8.24 -4.38 -27.76
N LEU A 248 -7.28 -4.97 -27.03
CA LEU A 248 -5.93 -4.42 -26.90
C LEU A 248 -5.29 -3.96 -28.23
N PRO A 249 -5.40 -4.71 -29.35
CA PRO A 249 -4.85 -4.26 -30.63
C PRO A 249 -5.45 -2.94 -31.14
N ARG A 250 -6.71 -2.62 -30.76
CA ARG A 250 -7.36 -1.35 -31.16
C ARG A 250 -6.71 -0.13 -30.50
N LEU A 251 -6.19 -0.27 -29.27
CA LEU A 251 -5.51 0.82 -28.57
C LEU A 251 -4.35 1.40 -29.36
N LYS A 252 -3.65 0.55 -30.15
CA LYS A 252 -2.54 0.99 -31.01
C LYS A 252 -2.97 2.00 -32.09
N ARG A 253 -4.23 1.97 -32.51
CA ARG A 253 -4.79 2.87 -33.53
C ARG A 253 -5.51 4.07 -32.91
N LEU A 254 -6.10 3.90 -31.72
CA LEU A 254 -6.96 4.90 -31.10
C LEU A 254 -6.17 5.91 -30.26
N LEU A 255 -5.02 5.50 -29.70
CA LEU A 255 -4.25 6.32 -28.77
C LEU A 255 -2.86 6.67 -29.32
N PRO A 256 -2.42 7.93 -29.23
CA PRO A 256 -1.03 8.31 -29.44
C PRO A 256 -0.18 7.90 -28.22
N GLU A 257 1.16 7.93 -28.38
CA GLU A 257 2.06 7.88 -27.22
C GLU A 257 2.02 9.22 -26.46
N PRO A 258 2.20 9.18 -25.13
CA PRO A 258 2.42 8.02 -24.28
C PRO A 258 1.14 7.30 -23.85
N LEU A 259 -0.06 7.85 -24.13
CA LEU A 259 -1.36 7.34 -23.66
C LEU A 259 -1.58 5.88 -24.03
N ARG A 260 -1.12 5.48 -25.22
CA ARG A 260 -1.20 4.10 -25.72
C ARG A 260 -0.45 3.13 -24.81
N SER A 261 0.81 3.45 -24.47
CA SER A 261 1.63 2.61 -23.60
C SER A 261 1.01 2.49 -22.21
N ARG A 262 0.49 3.58 -21.63
CA ARG A 262 -0.20 3.54 -20.32
C ARG A 262 -1.45 2.66 -20.39
N ALA A 263 -2.27 2.80 -21.43
CA ALA A 263 -3.47 1.98 -21.60
C ALA A 263 -3.14 0.49 -21.81
N LEU A 264 -2.11 0.16 -22.60
CA LEU A 264 -1.65 -1.21 -22.78
C LEU A 264 -1.18 -1.83 -21.45
N HIS A 265 -0.47 -1.06 -20.62
CA HIS A 265 -0.09 -1.52 -19.29
C HIS A 265 -1.31 -1.80 -18.44
N VAL A 266 -2.19 -0.81 -18.23
CA VAL A 266 -3.35 -0.93 -17.31
C VAL A 266 -4.28 -2.09 -17.71
N VAL A 267 -4.64 -2.21 -18.99
CA VAL A 267 -5.52 -3.28 -19.46
C VAL A 267 -4.83 -4.64 -19.35
N GLY A 268 -3.55 -4.72 -19.73
CA GLY A 268 -2.75 -5.94 -19.61
C GLY A 268 -2.55 -6.36 -18.15
N GLU A 269 -2.24 -5.41 -17.26
CA GLU A 269 -2.04 -5.67 -15.82
C GLU A 269 -3.34 -6.08 -15.14
N THR A 270 -4.47 -5.49 -15.53
CA THR A 270 -5.82 -5.92 -15.11
C THR A 270 -6.05 -7.40 -15.39
N ALA A 271 -5.75 -7.83 -16.63
CA ALA A 271 -5.89 -9.23 -17.03
C ALA A 271 -4.92 -10.15 -16.27
N ARG A 272 -3.63 -9.75 -16.15
CA ARG A 272 -2.62 -10.49 -15.39
C ARG A 272 -3.01 -10.66 -13.93
N THR A 273 -3.55 -9.62 -13.29
CA THR A 273 -3.97 -9.66 -11.88
C THR A 273 -5.09 -10.66 -11.64
N ARG A 274 -6.14 -10.63 -12.46
CA ARG A 274 -7.25 -11.58 -12.37
C ARG A 274 -6.79 -13.01 -12.62
N PHE A 275 -5.97 -13.23 -13.64
CA PHE A 275 -5.41 -14.55 -13.93
C PHE A 275 -4.45 -15.02 -12.84
N GLY A 276 -3.61 -14.13 -12.32
CA GLY A 276 -2.70 -14.40 -11.19
C GLY A 276 -3.43 -14.85 -9.92
N ALA A 277 -4.55 -14.19 -9.60
CA ALA A 277 -5.39 -14.61 -8.48
C ALA A 277 -5.98 -16.02 -8.67
N GLN A 278 -6.37 -16.40 -9.89
CA GLN A 278 -6.84 -17.76 -10.21
C GLN A 278 -5.71 -18.79 -10.07
N LEU A 279 -4.50 -18.47 -10.54
CA LEU A 279 -3.33 -19.36 -10.40
C LEU A 279 -2.99 -19.62 -8.94
N LEU A 280 -2.97 -18.57 -8.10
CA LEU A 280 -2.72 -18.70 -6.66
C LEU A 280 -3.81 -19.52 -5.98
N ALA A 281 -5.09 -19.29 -6.29
CA ALA A 281 -6.20 -20.06 -5.75
C ALA A 281 -6.07 -21.57 -6.05
N ARG A 282 -5.53 -21.91 -7.23
CA ARG A 282 -5.24 -23.30 -7.66
C ARG A 282 -3.88 -23.82 -7.17
N GLY A 283 -3.11 -23.03 -6.41
CA GLY A 283 -1.78 -23.40 -5.93
C GLY A 283 -0.68 -23.44 -6.99
N GLN A 284 -0.90 -22.86 -8.17
CA GLN A 284 0.04 -22.81 -9.30
C GLN A 284 1.07 -21.69 -9.12
N VAL A 285 1.83 -21.75 -8.02
CA VAL A 285 2.73 -20.66 -7.57
C VAL A 285 3.84 -20.36 -8.58
N ARG A 286 4.36 -21.38 -9.30
CA ARG A 286 5.40 -21.17 -10.33
C ARG A 286 4.88 -20.32 -11.49
N ARG A 287 3.71 -20.67 -12.04
CA ARG A 287 3.09 -19.90 -13.12
C ARG A 287 2.73 -18.48 -12.70
N PHE A 288 2.28 -18.32 -11.44
CA PHE A 288 2.07 -16.98 -10.88
C PHE A 288 3.39 -16.17 -10.82
N GLY A 289 4.51 -16.83 -10.48
CA GLY A 289 5.82 -16.18 -10.47
C GLY A 289 6.24 -15.65 -11.85
N GLU A 290 5.93 -16.37 -12.92
CA GLU A 290 6.19 -15.92 -14.30
C GLU A 290 5.43 -14.62 -14.61
N LEU A 291 4.16 -14.52 -14.18
CA LEU A 291 3.38 -13.28 -14.33
C LEU A 291 4.00 -12.08 -13.59
N LEU A 292 4.71 -12.31 -12.47
CA LEU A 292 5.40 -11.22 -11.76
C LEU A 292 6.51 -10.61 -12.62
N TYR A 293 7.28 -11.42 -13.34
CA TYR A 293 8.29 -10.94 -14.27
C TYR A 293 7.67 -10.18 -15.45
N GLU A 294 6.57 -10.68 -16.01
CA GLU A 294 5.83 -9.99 -17.09
C GLU A 294 5.27 -8.65 -16.61
N SER A 295 4.73 -8.60 -15.40
CA SER A 295 4.22 -7.39 -14.77
C SER A 295 5.35 -6.36 -14.57
N HIS A 296 6.53 -6.78 -14.08
CA HIS A 296 7.67 -5.90 -13.94
C HIS A 296 8.10 -5.31 -15.30
N GLU A 297 8.19 -6.14 -16.33
CA GLU A 297 8.55 -5.69 -17.66
C GLU A 297 7.54 -4.70 -18.24
N SER A 298 6.25 -4.90 -17.97
CA SER A 298 5.18 -3.96 -18.32
C SER A 298 5.31 -2.63 -17.57
N CYS A 299 5.61 -2.66 -16.26
CA CYS A 299 5.91 -1.46 -15.47
C CYS A 299 7.11 -0.71 -16.03
N ARG A 300 8.17 -1.44 -16.40
CA ARG A 300 9.43 -0.87 -16.90
C ARG A 300 9.27 -0.24 -18.27
N ARG A 301 8.62 -0.94 -19.24
CA ARG A 301 8.58 -0.50 -20.65
C ARG A 301 7.35 0.31 -21.01
N LEU A 302 6.19 -0.05 -20.48
CA LEU A 302 4.92 0.57 -20.89
C LEU A 302 4.50 1.67 -19.93
N TYR A 303 4.69 1.45 -18.64
CA TYR A 303 4.32 2.45 -17.63
C TYR A 303 5.47 3.39 -17.25
N GLU A 304 6.71 2.95 -17.50
CA GLU A 304 7.94 3.70 -17.26
C GLU A 304 8.06 4.15 -15.80
N CYS A 305 7.73 3.23 -14.87
CA CYS A 305 7.78 3.49 -13.43
C CYS A 305 8.87 2.65 -12.73
N SER A 306 9.81 2.03 -13.47
CA SER A 306 10.94 1.33 -12.88
C SER A 306 12.13 2.24 -12.63
N ALA A 307 13.18 1.69 -12.04
CA ALA A 307 14.47 2.32 -11.80
C ALA A 307 15.60 1.28 -11.98
N PRO A 308 16.83 1.69 -12.28
CA PRO A 308 17.96 0.77 -12.49
C PRO A 308 18.20 -0.19 -11.32
N GLU A 309 18.02 0.27 -10.07
CA GLU A 309 18.16 -0.54 -8.86
C GLU A 309 17.09 -1.64 -8.79
N LEU A 310 15.85 -1.32 -9.16
CA LEU A 310 14.74 -2.27 -9.19
C LEU A 310 14.97 -3.34 -10.27
N ASP A 311 15.35 -2.91 -11.47
CA ASP A 311 15.64 -3.80 -12.60
C ASP A 311 16.80 -4.76 -12.28
N LEU A 312 17.86 -4.26 -11.63
CA LEU A 312 18.98 -5.08 -11.19
C LEU A 312 18.55 -6.16 -10.20
N VAL A 313 17.76 -5.79 -9.18
CA VAL A 313 17.28 -6.74 -8.17
C VAL A 313 16.42 -7.82 -8.81
N VAL A 314 15.49 -7.46 -9.71
CA VAL A 314 14.64 -8.42 -10.43
C VAL A 314 15.48 -9.37 -11.28
N ALA A 315 16.46 -8.84 -12.02
CA ALA A 315 17.38 -9.66 -12.84
C ALA A 315 18.23 -10.60 -11.96
N ALA A 316 18.75 -10.12 -10.83
CA ALA A 316 19.54 -10.93 -9.90
C ALA A 316 18.70 -12.03 -9.25
N ALA A 317 17.47 -11.72 -8.82
CA ALA A 317 16.51 -12.69 -8.27
C ALA A 317 16.20 -13.81 -9.29
N ARG A 318 15.97 -13.45 -10.56
CA ARG A 318 15.71 -14.41 -11.64
C ARG A 318 16.87 -15.33 -11.87
N ARG A 319 18.09 -14.80 -11.98
CA ARG A 319 19.33 -15.60 -12.13
C ARG A 319 19.58 -16.54 -10.93
N ALA A 320 19.19 -16.11 -9.73
CA ALA A 320 19.33 -16.93 -8.52
C ALA A 320 18.28 -18.04 -8.40
N GLY A 321 17.26 -18.08 -9.29
CA GLY A 321 16.20 -19.09 -9.32
C GLY A 321 14.95 -18.74 -8.52
N ALA A 322 14.68 -17.45 -8.24
CA ALA A 322 13.39 -17.03 -7.72
C ALA A 322 12.28 -17.36 -8.71
N LEU A 323 11.10 -17.72 -8.21
CA LEU A 323 9.94 -18.04 -9.05
C LEU A 323 9.41 -16.81 -9.78
N GLY A 324 9.50 -15.64 -9.16
CA GLY A 324 9.09 -14.37 -9.69
C GLY A 324 9.67 -13.21 -8.89
N ALA A 325 9.79 -12.06 -9.52
CA ALA A 325 10.17 -10.81 -8.86
C ALA A 325 9.64 -9.62 -9.64
N ARG A 326 9.27 -8.55 -8.93
CA ARG A 326 8.81 -7.29 -9.52
C ARG A 326 8.91 -6.14 -8.53
N LEU A 327 8.97 -4.91 -9.05
CA LEU A 327 8.76 -3.72 -8.23
C LEU A 327 7.38 -3.77 -7.55
N THR A 328 7.24 -3.13 -6.40
CA THR A 328 5.95 -2.99 -5.69
C THR A 328 5.78 -1.57 -5.17
N GLY A 329 4.55 -1.06 -5.24
CA GLY A 329 4.20 0.34 -4.96
C GLY A 329 4.29 1.22 -6.20
N ALA A 330 4.41 2.53 -6.03
CA ALA A 330 4.39 3.49 -7.14
C ALA A 330 5.53 3.30 -8.16
N GLY A 331 6.64 2.71 -7.75
CA GLY A 331 7.83 2.62 -8.60
C GLY A 331 8.79 3.79 -8.41
N TRP A 332 9.64 4.04 -9.41
CA TRP A 332 10.72 5.04 -9.41
C TRP A 332 11.71 4.90 -8.25
N GLY A 333 11.86 3.70 -7.67
CA GLY A 333 12.65 3.36 -6.50
C GLY A 333 11.87 2.50 -5.50
N GLY A 334 12.34 2.43 -4.26
CA GLY A 334 11.69 1.69 -3.18
C GLY A 334 11.97 0.19 -3.21
N THR A 335 10.94 -0.65 -3.30
CA THR A 335 11.01 -2.07 -2.94
C THR A 335 10.72 -3.00 -4.13
N VAL A 336 11.46 -4.11 -4.20
CA VAL A 336 11.15 -5.27 -5.05
C VAL A 336 10.57 -6.38 -4.19
N LEU A 337 9.45 -6.94 -4.64
CA LEU A 337 8.90 -8.19 -4.14
C LEU A 337 9.53 -9.37 -4.86
N VAL A 338 10.01 -10.39 -4.11
CA VAL A 338 10.56 -11.63 -4.66
C VAL A 338 9.76 -12.81 -4.14
N LEU A 339 9.26 -13.63 -5.05
CA LEU A 339 8.51 -14.85 -4.74
C LEU A 339 9.42 -16.07 -4.83
N LEU A 340 9.47 -16.83 -3.76
CA LEU A 340 10.21 -18.09 -3.66
C LEU A 340 9.24 -19.27 -3.56
N GLY A 341 9.66 -20.42 -4.07
CA GLY A 341 8.94 -21.68 -3.89
C GLY A 341 8.94 -22.14 -2.44
N LYS A 342 8.07 -23.10 -2.12
CA LYS A 342 8.20 -23.87 -0.88
C LYS A 342 9.49 -24.67 -0.98
N GLY A 343 10.52 -24.30 -0.19
CA GLY A 343 11.74 -25.09 -0.11
C GLY A 343 11.41 -26.51 0.41
N ASN A 344 12.00 -27.52 -0.19
CA ASN A 344 11.97 -28.87 0.32
C ASN A 344 12.74 -28.90 1.65
N GLY A 345 12.03 -28.88 2.76
CA GLY A 345 12.61 -29.02 4.10
C GLY A 345 12.98 -27.73 4.83
N ARG A 346 13.32 -27.90 6.10
CA ARG A 346 13.62 -26.90 7.15
C ARG A 346 14.81 -25.96 6.89
N THR A 347 15.49 -26.05 5.76
CA THR A 347 16.69 -25.27 5.48
C THR A 347 16.36 -24.09 4.58
N GLY A 348 16.51 -22.85 5.08
CA GLY A 348 16.42 -21.59 4.33
C GLY A 348 17.49 -21.40 3.24
N ARG A 349 18.13 -22.48 2.76
CA ARG A 349 19.23 -22.41 1.77
C ARG A 349 18.84 -21.72 0.47
N GLY A 350 17.63 -21.96 -0.04
CA GLY A 350 17.17 -21.30 -1.27
C GLY A 350 16.96 -19.80 -1.09
N GLU A 351 16.42 -19.40 0.05
CA GLU A 351 16.23 -18.01 0.44
C GLU A 351 17.58 -17.30 0.61
N ALA A 352 18.50 -17.92 1.39
CA ALA A 352 19.85 -17.38 1.60
C ALA A 352 20.64 -17.25 0.29
N LYS A 353 20.50 -18.23 -0.64
CA LYS A 353 21.11 -18.17 -1.96
C LYS A 353 20.62 -16.96 -2.76
N VAL A 354 19.29 -16.78 -2.86
CA VAL A 354 18.68 -15.67 -3.60
C VAL A 354 19.06 -14.33 -2.96
N ALA A 355 18.92 -14.20 -1.64
CA ALA A 355 19.27 -12.99 -0.91
C ALA A 355 20.77 -12.65 -1.07
N GLY A 356 21.66 -13.63 -0.94
CA GLY A 356 23.11 -13.44 -1.12
C GLY A 356 23.48 -13.01 -2.54
N GLN A 357 22.81 -13.54 -3.56
CA GLN A 357 23.06 -13.14 -4.94
C GLN A 357 22.58 -11.71 -5.23
N ILE A 358 21.41 -11.34 -4.69
CA ILE A 358 20.90 -9.97 -4.79
C ILE A 358 21.86 -8.99 -4.12
N ARG A 359 22.29 -9.26 -2.86
CA ARG A 359 23.24 -8.37 -2.16
C ARG A 359 24.53 -8.16 -2.93
N ARG A 360 25.18 -9.25 -3.40
CA ARG A 360 26.42 -9.15 -4.17
C ARG A 360 26.24 -8.34 -5.45
N ALA A 361 25.21 -8.63 -6.25
CA ALA A 361 24.96 -7.90 -7.49
C ALA A 361 24.69 -6.42 -7.23
N PHE A 362 23.94 -6.10 -6.19
CA PHE A 362 23.60 -4.73 -5.83
C PHE A 362 24.80 -3.97 -5.28
N ALA A 363 25.60 -4.58 -4.40
CA ALA A 363 26.82 -3.98 -3.86
C ALA A 363 27.86 -3.69 -4.96
N THR A 364 28.00 -4.62 -5.91
CA THR A 364 28.90 -4.42 -7.07
C THR A 364 28.47 -3.24 -7.94
N ALA A 365 27.15 -3.06 -8.16
CA ALA A 365 26.65 -2.03 -9.07
C ALA A 365 26.52 -0.64 -8.41
N PHE A 366 26.18 -0.60 -7.12
CA PHE A 366 25.79 0.65 -6.43
C PHE A 366 26.64 0.97 -5.18
N GLY A 367 27.65 0.16 -4.85
CA GLY A 367 28.54 0.40 -3.70
C GLY A 367 27.89 0.28 -2.33
N ARG A 368 26.65 -0.25 -2.24
CA ARG A 368 25.86 -0.42 -1.00
C ARG A 368 25.01 -1.68 -1.07
N GLU A 369 24.56 -2.18 0.07
CA GLU A 369 23.66 -3.33 0.13
C GLU A 369 22.19 -2.92 0.28
N PRO A 370 21.24 -3.66 -0.33
CA PRO A 370 19.82 -3.49 -0.10
C PRO A 370 19.40 -4.16 1.21
N SER A 371 18.35 -3.64 1.85
CA SER A 371 17.72 -4.33 2.97
C SER A 371 16.83 -5.46 2.46
N ILE A 372 17.00 -6.68 2.98
CA ILE A 372 16.22 -7.85 2.56
C ILE A 372 15.51 -8.44 3.77
N THR A 373 14.16 -8.48 3.71
CA THR A 373 13.31 -8.97 4.79
C THR A 373 12.35 -10.04 4.28
N ALA A 374 12.27 -11.16 4.97
CA ALA A 374 11.24 -12.17 4.69
C ALA A 374 9.87 -11.70 5.22
N VAL A 375 8.84 -11.84 4.39
CA VAL A 375 7.48 -11.41 4.74
C VAL A 375 6.54 -12.59 4.75
N ARG A 376 5.73 -12.65 5.83
CA ARG A 376 4.57 -13.54 5.92
C ARG A 376 3.31 -12.67 5.89
N PRO A 377 2.32 -12.97 5.01
CA PRO A 377 1.07 -12.26 4.99
C PRO A 377 0.40 -12.22 6.36
N SER A 378 0.19 -11.01 6.90
CA SER A 378 -0.38 -10.77 8.22
C SER A 378 -1.87 -10.41 8.16
N GLY A 379 -2.49 -10.16 9.34
CA GLY A 379 -3.89 -9.73 9.43
C GLY A 379 -4.03 -8.21 9.36
N GLY A 380 -5.23 -7.74 9.04
CA GLY A 380 -5.61 -6.34 8.95
C GLY A 380 -5.61 -5.60 10.29
N ALA A 381 -6.34 -4.49 10.35
CA ALA A 381 -6.44 -3.64 11.53
C ALA A 381 -7.05 -4.38 12.72
N ARG A 382 -6.45 -4.18 13.90
CA ARG A 382 -6.91 -4.71 15.20
C ARG A 382 -6.76 -3.64 16.28
N GLY A 383 -7.56 -3.74 17.32
CA GLY A 383 -7.47 -2.81 18.45
C GLY A 383 -8.60 -3.01 19.42
N ASP A 384 -8.40 -2.50 20.64
CA ASP A 384 -9.29 -2.64 21.77
C ASP A 384 -9.39 -1.34 22.58
N ARG A 385 -10.49 -1.19 23.32
CA ARG A 385 -10.58 -0.23 24.41
C ARG A 385 -9.72 -0.73 25.56
N LEU A 386 -8.98 0.19 26.12
CA LEU A 386 -8.18 -0.03 27.32
C LEU A 386 -8.97 0.55 28.49
N GLY A 387 -9.32 -0.26 29.44
CA GLY A 387 -10.19 0.07 30.57
C GLY A 387 -9.80 1.31 31.35
#